data_eac04ae473f7c63b3c0d755b47a3a7d0
#
_entry.id   eac04ae473f7c63b3c0d755b47a3a7d0
#
_cell.length_a   1.000
_cell.length_b   1.000
_cell.length_c   1.000
_cell.angle_alpha   90.00
_cell.angle_beta   90.00
_cell.angle_gamma   90.00
#
_symmetry.space_group_name_H-M   'P 1'
#
loop_
_entity.id
_entity.type
_entity.pdbx_description
1 polymer ?
#
loop_
_entity_poly.entity_id
_entity_poly.type
_entity_poly.pdbx_seq_one_letter_code
_entity_poly.pdbx_strand_id
1 'polypeptide(L)'
;MTAIHLRPRTDWGTFLRQPTSYGTSHLGIPLEIWRPSGTCELLIFAGIHGEEPETTYALSRALRQLTEPSPHCAVILAANPDGLIRGTRGNARGVDLNRNFPTRDWRPGTVTHRSTIHDPSDVLLSTGGHAASEPETRALISLIETLAPKAVIALHAPLACIDDANASPLGERLAKRTNLPFVRDVGYHTPGSFGTWGGERGLPVITYEFALASTEQQMHDHVPVLVELLTNPAF
;
A
#
# COMPACT_ATOMS: atom_id res chain seq x y z
N MET A 1 -16.55 27.87 -22.50
CA MET A 1 -16.51 27.01 -21.29
C MET A 1 -16.78 25.59 -21.72
N THR A 2 -15.79 24.72 -21.63
CA THR A 2 -15.97 23.28 -21.94
C THR A 2 -16.84 22.69 -20.83
N ALA A 3 -17.96 22.06 -21.21
CA ALA A 3 -18.84 21.44 -20.24
C ALA A 3 -18.06 20.32 -19.51
N ILE A 4 -18.02 20.37 -18.19
CA ILE A 4 -17.46 19.29 -17.37
C ILE A 4 -18.46 18.13 -17.46
N HIS A 5 -18.12 17.10 -18.23
CA HIS A 5 -18.90 15.86 -18.26
C HIS A 5 -18.56 15.04 -17.02
N LEU A 6 -19.44 15.11 -16.01
CA LEU A 6 -19.38 14.19 -14.87
C LEU A 6 -19.74 12.80 -15.36
N ARG A 7 -18.85 11.84 -15.19
CA ARG A 7 -19.17 10.43 -15.49
C ARG A 7 -20.31 9.96 -14.58
N PRO A 8 -21.30 9.25 -15.08
CA PRO A 8 -22.31 8.61 -14.26
C PRO A 8 -21.67 7.71 -13.18
N ARG A 9 -22.27 7.65 -12.00
CA ARG A 9 -21.75 6.79 -10.91
C ARG A 9 -21.64 5.32 -11.32
N THR A 10 -22.49 4.86 -12.22
CA THR A 10 -22.43 3.52 -12.81
C THR A 10 -21.10 3.21 -13.50
N ASP A 11 -20.43 4.22 -14.07
CA ASP A 11 -19.16 4.05 -14.75
C ASP A 11 -17.97 3.88 -13.78
N TRP A 12 -18.22 4.06 -12.48
CA TRP A 12 -17.18 3.92 -11.45
C TRP A 12 -17.00 2.47 -10.99
N GLY A 13 -17.90 1.59 -11.41
CA GLY A 13 -17.96 0.21 -10.96
C GLY A 13 -18.44 0.08 -9.51
N THR A 14 -18.66 -1.15 -9.08
CA THR A 14 -19.09 -1.49 -7.73
C THR A 14 -18.17 -2.54 -7.13
N PHE A 15 -18.08 -2.57 -5.80
CA PHE A 15 -17.44 -3.69 -5.13
C PHE A 15 -18.34 -4.92 -5.21
N LEU A 16 -17.81 -6.03 -5.68
CA LEU A 16 -18.55 -7.30 -5.82
C LEU A 16 -18.88 -7.95 -4.48
N ARG A 17 -18.11 -7.63 -3.45
CA ARG A 17 -18.29 -8.12 -2.08
C ARG A 17 -18.07 -6.98 -1.08
N GLN A 18 -18.67 -7.11 0.09
CA GLN A 18 -18.38 -6.26 1.22
C GLN A 18 -17.03 -6.68 1.84
N PRO A 19 -16.24 -5.74 2.34
CA PRO A 19 -15.04 -6.05 3.08
C PRO A 19 -15.37 -6.68 4.45
N THR A 20 -14.38 -7.33 5.03
CA THR A 20 -14.42 -7.74 6.44
C THR A 20 -13.39 -6.95 7.22
N SER A 21 -13.65 -6.70 8.51
CA SER A 21 -12.65 -6.04 9.36
C SER A 21 -11.59 -7.04 9.81
N TYR A 22 -10.31 -6.59 9.83
CA TYR A 22 -9.21 -7.32 10.44
C TYR A 22 -8.63 -6.61 11.68
N GLY A 23 -9.22 -5.49 12.09
CA GLY A 23 -8.82 -4.71 13.25
C GLY A 23 -9.47 -3.33 13.25
N THR A 24 -8.98 -2.47 14.10
CA THR A 24 -9.40 -1.06 14.17
C THR A 24 -8.18 -0.15 14.28
N SER A 25 -8.27 1.03 13.67
CA SER A 25 -7.25 2.07 13.79
C SER A 25 -7.22 2.69 15.19
N HIS A 26 -6.29 3.57 15.43
CA HIS A 26 -6.21 4.31 16.71
C HIS A 26 -7.49 5.12 17.01
N LEU A 27 -8.14 5.68 16.00
CA LEU A 27 -9.42 6.40 16.16
C LEU A 27 -10.66 5.49 16.12
N GLY A 28 -10.46 4.16 16.07
CA GLY A 28 -11.57 3.19 16.06
C GLY A 28 -12.18 2.96 14.67
N ILE A 29 -11.55 3.42 13.58
CA ILE A 29 -12.00 3.16 12.22
C ILE A 29 -11.71 1.70 11.87
N PRO A 30 -12.67 0.93 11.32
CA PRO A 30 -12.42 -0.44 10.89
C PRO A 30 -11.29 -0.52 9.86
N LEU A 31 -10.36 -1.46 10.08
CA LEU A 31 -9.34 -1.84 9.10
C LEU A 31 -9.94 -2.92 8.23
N GLU A 32 -10.16 -2.61 6.95
CA GLU A 32 -10.96 -3.43 6.06
C GLU A 32 -10.12 -4.20 5.04
N ILE A 33 -10.55 -5.41 4.73
CA ILE A 33 -9.94 -6.28 3.74
C ILE A 33 -10.99 -6.94 2.83
N TRP A 34 -10.73 -6.97 1.54
CA TRP A 34 -11.40 -7.81 0.57
C TRP A 34 -10.61 -9.10 0.42
N ARG A 35 -11.20 -10.21 0.87
CA ARG A 35 -10.54 -11.53 0.80
C ARG A 35 -10.76 -12.18 -0.57
N PRO A 36 -9.79 -12.99 -1.05
CA PRO A 36 -9.97 -13.76 -2.29
C PRO A 36 -11.10 -14.78 -2.14
N SER A 37 -11.56 -15.30 -3.27
CA SER A 37 -12.51 -16.43 -3.29
C SER A 37 -11.85 -17.78 -3.02
N GLY A 38 -10.54 -17.88 -3.23
CA GLY A 38 -9.70 -19.05 -2.96
C GLY A 38 -8.62 -18.79 -1.93
N THR A 39 -7.51 -19.48 -2.05
CA THR A 39 -6.33 -19.31 -1.18
C THR A 39 -5.66 -17.96 -1.45
N CYS A 40 -5.27 -17.26 -0.38
CA CYS A 40 -4.54 -16.00 -0.53
C CYS A 40 -3.09 -16.28 -0.93
N GLU A 41 -2.74 -15.99 -2.16
CA GLU A 41 -1.36 -16.08 -2.63
C GLU A 41 -0.66 -14.73 -2.65
N LEU A 42 -1.42 -13.67 -2.89
CA LEU A 42 -0.93 -12.30 -2.96
C LEU A 42 -1.77 -11.40 -2.04
N LEU A 43 -1.11 -10.53 -1.29
CA LEU A 43 -1.75 -9.42 -0.61
C LEU A 43 -1.31 -8.12 -1.28
N ILE A 44 -2.26 -7.27 -1.66
CA ILE A 44 -1.97 -5.90 -2.12
C ILE A 44 -2.59 -4.94 -1.12
N PHE A 45 -1.79 -4.01 -0.61
CA PHE A 45 -2.31 -2.96 0.24
C PHE A 45 -1.84 -1.57 -0.18
N ALA A 46 -2.67 -0.57 0.13
CA ALA A 46 -2.43 0.84 -0.11
C ALA A 46 -2.61 1.66 1.17
N GLY A 47 -2.21 2.91 1.12
CA GLY A 47 -2.53 3.89 2.16
C GLY A 47 -1.94 3.58 3.53
N ILE A 48 -0.72 3.04 3.62
CA ILE A 48 0.05 2.99 4.87
C ILE A 48 0.53 4.40 5.24
N HIS A 49 0.83 5.22 4.23
CA HIS A 49 1.00 6.65 4.36
C HIS A 49 -0.27 7.34 3.86
N GLY A 50 -0.90 8.14 4.72
CA GLY A 50 -2.18 8.76 4.37
C GLY A 50 -2.05 9.94 3.40
N GLU A 51 -0.84 10.47 3.20
CA GLU A 51 -0.54 11.51 2.22
C GLU A 51 -0.38 11.00 0.78
N GLU A 52 -0.47 9.67 0.58
CA GLU A 52 -0.37 8.98 -0.72
C GLU A 52 -1.76 8.45 -1.18
N PRO A 53 -2.81 9.31 -1.25
CA PRO A 53 -4.19 8.86 -1.49
C PRO A 53 -4.39 8.26 -2.89
N GLU A 54 -3.52 8.59 -3.87
CA GLU A 54 -3.54 8.06 -5.22
C GLU A 54 -3.42 6.55 -5.25
N THR A 55 -2.65 5.96 -4.33
CA THR A 55 -2.48 4.50 -4.21
C THR A 55 -3.79 3.81 -3.83
N THR A 56 -4.49 4.37 -2.83
CA THR A 56 -5.84 3.93 -2.41
C THR A 56 -6.85 4.09 -3.54
N TYR A 57 -6.81 5.23 -4.23
CA TYR A 57 -7.74 5.51 -5.32
C TYR A 57 -7.55 4.55 -6.50
N ALA A 58 -6.30 4.33 -6.93
CA ALA A 58 -5.99 3.40 -8.02
C ALA A 58 -6.42 1.97 -7.70
N LEU A 59 -6.08 1.49 -6.49
CA LEU A 59 -6.44 0.13 -6.06
C LEU A 59 -7.95 -0.04 -5.92
N SER A 60 -8.67 0.97 -5.40
CA SER A 60 -10.14 0.99 -5.35
C SER A 60 -10.77 0.94 -6.74
N ARG A 61 -10.20 1.69 -7.71
CA ARG A 61 -10.66 1.67 -9.10
C ARG A 61 -10.44 0.32 -9.76
N ALA A 62 -9.29 -0.32 -9.52
CA ALA A 62 -9.00 -1.64 -10.05
C ALA A 62 -9.96 -2.70 -9.47
N LEU A 63 -10.15 -2.70 -8.15
CA LEU A 63 -11.05 -3.64 -7.48
C LEU A 63 -12.51 -3.53 -7.97
N ARG A 64 -12.96 -2.33 -8.33
CA ARG A 64 -14.32 -2.08 -8.86
C ARG A 64 -14.48 -2.45 -10.33
N GLN A 65 -13.40 -2.68 -11.07
CA GLN A 65 -13.46 -3.12 -12.47
C GLN A 65 -13.55 -4.63 -12.61
N LEU A 66 -13.39 -5.38 -11.51
CA LEU A 66 -13.51 -6.83 -11.54
C LEU A 66 -14.95 -7.25 -11.87
N THR A 67 -15.09 -8.27 -12.68
CA THR A 67 -16.38 -8.94 -12.99
C THR A 67 -16.64 -10.12 -12.06
N GLU A 68 -15.58 -10.64 -11.43
CA GLU A 68 -15.63 -11.70 -10.42
C GLU A 68 -14.66 -11.38 -9.29
N PRO A 69 -14.91 -11.85 -8.05
CA PRO A 69 -13.97 -11.67 -6.96
C PRO A 69 -12.61 -12.28 -7.28
N SER A 70 -11.53 -11.59 -6.92
CA SER A 70 -10.18 -12.13 -7.14
C SER A 70 -10.05 -13.54 -6.57
N PRO A 71 -9.53 -14.51 -7.34
CA PRO A 71 -9.40 -15.89 -6.88
C PRO A 71 -8.25 -16.06 -5.88
N HIS A 72 -7.23 -15.22 -5.90
CA HIS A 72 -5.96 -15.44 -5.19
C HIS A 72 -5.42 -14.22 -4.44
N CYS A 73 -5.98 -13.01 -4.68
CA CYS A 73 -5.44 -11.78 -4.13
C CYS A 73 -6.34 -11.18 -3.05
N ALA A 74 -5.78 -10.92 -1.88
CA ALA A 74 -6.41 -10.10 -0.85
C ALA A 74 -6.07 -8.62 -1.07
N VAL A 75 -6.99 -7.73 -0.73
CA VAL A 75 -6.85 -6.28 -0.96
C VAL A 75 -7.18 -5.49 0.28
N ILE A 76 -6.29 -4.54 0.66
CA ILE A 76 -6.52 -3.53 1.68
C ILE A 76 -6.41 -2.16 1.01
N LEU A 77 -7.47 -1.36 1.05
CA LEU A 77 -7.48 -0.04 0.42
C LEU A 77 -6.82 1.04 1.28
N ALA A 78 -6.88 0.90 2.60
CA ALA A 78 -6.31 1.85 3.55
C ALA A 78 -5.76 1.13 4.77
N ALA A 79 -4.45 0.91 4.81
CA ALA A 79 -3.78 0.34 5.98
C ALA A 79 -3.68 1.35 7.14
N ASN A 80 -3.79 2.65 6.84
CA ASN A 80 -3.80 3.79 7.77
C ASN A 80 -4.98 4.73 7.47
N PRO A 81 -6.22 4.33 7.80
CA PRO A 81 -7.39 5.17 7.49
C PRO A 81 -7.37 6.51 8.25
N ASP A 82 -6.78 6.56 9.44
CA ASP A 82 -6.66 7.78 10.23
C ASP A 82 -5.77 8.82 9.51
N GLY A 83 -4.63 8.39 8.98
CA GLY A 83 -3.74 9.22 8.20
C GLY A 83 -4.37 9.65 6.88
N LEU A 84 -5.04 8.70 6.19
CA LEU A 84 -5.68 8.96 4.90
C LEU A 84 -6.76 10.05 5.00
N ILE A 85 -7.62 10.00 6.01
CA ILE A 85 -8.66 11.01 6.24
C ILE A 85 -8.05 12.40 6.51
N ARG A 86 -6.89 12.44 7.15
CA ARG A 86 -6.19 13.67 7.51
C ARG A 86 -5.24 14.18 6.44
N GLY A 87 -4.90 13.36 5.44
CA GLY A 87 -3.86 13.65 4.46
C GLY A 87 -2.47 13.72 5.10
N THR A 88 -2.21 12.92 6.14
CA THR A 88 -0.91 12.90 6.84
C THR A 88 -0.19 11.59 6.64
N ARG A 89 1.14 11.63 6.57
CA ARG A 89 1.96 10.43 6.42
C ARG A 89 1.74 9.44 7.57
N GLY A 90 1.85 9.93 8.81
CA GLY A 90 1.65 9.12 10.01
C GLY A 90 0.18 8.83 10.31
N ASN A 91 -0.05 7.94 11.27
CA ASN A 91 -1.38 7.70 11.81
C ASN A 91 -1.86 8.85 12.72
N ALA A 92 -2.98 8.67 13.42
CA ALA A 92 -3.55 9.71 14.31
C ALA A 92 -2.64 10.12 15.47
N ARG A 93 -1.62 9.32 15.80
CA ARG A 93 -0.61 9.61 16.83
C ARG A 93 0.66 10.23 16.27
N GLY A 94 0.72 10.52 14.97
CA GLY A 94 1.92 11.01 14.31
C GLY A 94 3.03 9.96 14.18
N VAL A 95 2.67 8.67 14.20
CA VAL A 95 3.60 7.57 13.99
C VAL A 95 3.66 7.21 12.51
N ASP A 96 4.87 7.19 11.92
CA ASP A 96 5.09 6.58 10.61
C ASP A 96 4.95 5.06 10.75
N LEU A 97 3.83 4.50 10.28
CA LEU A 97 3.57 3.07 10.38
C LEU A 97 4.64 2.23 9.66
N ASN A 98 5.22 2.79 8.57
CA ASN A 98 6.31 2.15 7.84
C ASN A 98 7.69 2.35 8.51
N ARG A 99 7.69 2.73 9.79
CA ARG A 99 8.83 2.77 10.73
C ARG A 99 8.47 2.13 12.07
N ASN A 100 7.33 1.45 12.15
CA ASN A 100 6.83 0.88 13.41
C ASN A 100 6.86 -0.66 13.45
N PHE A 101 7.29 -1.33 12.37
CA PHE A 101 7.38 -2.80 12.35
C PHE A 101 8.53 -3.32 13.23
N PRO A 102 8.36 -4.53 13.85
CA PRO A 102 9.35 -5.12 14.75
C PRO A 102 10.48 -5.78 13.94
N THR A 103 11.38 -4.95 13.42
CA THR A 103 12.62 -5.33 12.75
C THR A 103 13.79 -5.33 13.74
N ARG A 104 14.87 -6.04 13.42
CA ARG A 104 16.08 -6.11 14.28
C ARG A 104 16.73 -4.74 14.46
N ASP A 105 16.61 -3.87 13.48
CA ASP A 105 17.18 -2.52 13.44
C ASP A 105 16.22 -1.44 13.95
N TRP A 106 14.99 -1.78 14.35
CA TRP A 106 14.05 -0.81 14.88
C TRP A 106 14.63 -0.08 16.11
N ARG A 107 14.42 1.20 16.19
CA ARG A 107 14.82 2.05 17.32
C ARG A 107 13.71 3.06 17.64
N PRO A 108 13.47 3.39 18.91
CA PRO A 108 12.58 4.48 19.27
C PRO A 108 13.20 5.81 18.85
N GLY A 109 12.36 6.73 18.41
CA GLY A 109 12.84 8.05 17.99
C GLY A 109 11.91 8.76 17.02
N THR A 110 12.49 9.64 16.26
CA THR A 110 11.82 10.38 15.20
C THR A 110 12.50 10.15 13.86
N VAL A 111 11.70 10.22 12.81
CA VAL A 111 12.18 10.28 11.43
C VAL A 111 11.71 11.58 10.79
N THR A 112 12.56 12.17 9.97
CA THR A 112 12.21 13.34 9.20
C THR A 112 11.75 12.89 7.81
N HIS A 113 10.58 13.36 7.41
CA HIS A 113 10.06 13.17 6.06
C HIS A 113 9.90 14.52 5.39
N ARG A 114 10.32 14.62 4.13
CA ARG A 114 10.10 15.81 3.32
C ARG A 114 8.78 15.66 2.58
N SER A 115 7.78 16.44 2.99
CA SER A 115 6.38 16.23 2.60
C SER A 115 6.05 16.61 1.15
N THR A 116 6.85 17.43 0.49
CA THR A 116 6.58 17.85 -0.89
C THR A 116 7.86 18.25 -1.63
N ILE A 117 7.86 18.06 -2.96
CA ILE A 117 8.95 18.44 -3.84
C ILE A 117 8.88 19.93 -4.18
N HIS A 118 7.67 20.50 -4.32
CA HIS A 118 7.46 21.87 -4.79
C HIS A 118 7.49 22.90 -3.67
N ASP A 119 7.03 22.51 -2.49
CA ASP A 119 7.07 23.32 -1.27
C ASP A 119 7.61 22.43 -0.14
N PRO A 120 8.91 22.16 -0.14
CA PRO A 120 9.48 21.17 0.75
C PRO A 120 9.43 21.66 2.20
N SER A 121 8.73 20.90 3.02
CA SER A 121 8.70 21.06 4.46
C SER A 121 9.08 19.75 5.15
N ASP A 122 9.94 19.83 6.15
CA ASP A 122 10.34 18.66 6.92
C ASP A 122 9.31 18.41 8.02
N VAL A 123 8.71 17.24 7.98
CA VAL A 123 7.75 16.76 8.98
C VAL A 123 8.45 15.75 9.87
N LEU A 124 8.38 15.95 11.18
CA LEU A 124 8.87 15.00 12.16
C LEU A 124 7.77 13.99 12.51
N LEU A 125 8.08 12.72 12.35
CA LEU A 125 7.20 11.60 12.66
C LEU A 125 7.85 10.71 13.73
N SER A 126 7.04 10.13 14.58
CA SER A 126 7.51 9.14 15.55
C SER A 126 7.68 7.76 14.91
N THR A 127 8.61 6.96 15.41
CA THR A 127 8.71 5.52 15.12
C THR A 127 7.80 4.68 16.05
N GLY A 128 7.09 5.35 16.97
CA GLY A 128 6.27 4.72 18.01
C GLY A 128 6.99 4.55 19.34
N GLY A 129 6.25 4.28 20.41
CA GLY A 129 6.80 4.07 21.75
C GLY A 129 7.58 2.76 21.90
N HIS A 130 7.26 1.77 21.11
CA HIS A 130 7.96 0.50 20.93
C HIS A 130 7.62 -0.06 19.54
N ALA A 131 8.39 -1.06 19.10
CA ALA A 131 8.08 -1.76 17.86
C ALA A 131 6.66 -2.35 17.91
N ALA A 132 5.90 -2.20 16.84
CA ALA A 132 4.48 -2.55 16.75
C ALA A 132 3.62 -1.90 17.85
N SER A 133 3.93 -0.66 18.25
CA SER A 133 3.12 0.08 19.22
C SER A 133 1.73 0.45 18.69
N GLU A 134 1.58 0.57 17.37
CA GLU A 134 0.36 1.05 16.76
C GLU A 134 -0.63 -0.09 16.47
N PRO A 135 -1.93 0.12 16.70
CA PRO A 135 -2.93 -0.91 16.46
C PRO A 135 -2.99 -1.33 14.98
N GLU A 136 -2.80 -0.40 14.05
CA GLU A 136 -2.76 -0.65 12.61
C GLU A 136 -1.61 -1.61 12.27
N THR A 137 -0.42 -1.37 12.80
CA THR A 137 0.75 -2.22 12.59
C THR A 137 0.52 -3.63 13.12
N ARG A 138 0.02 -3.77 14.35
CA ARG A 138 -0.29 -5.08 14.94
C ARG A 138 -1.36 -5.83 14.17
N ALA A 139 -2.41 -5.14 13.75
CA ALA A 139 -3.49 -5.74 12.98
C ALA A 139 -2.98 -6.26 11.62
N LEU A 140 -2.15 -5.48 10.93
CA LEU A 140 -1.57 -5.90 9.64
C LEU A 140 -0.62 -7.10 9.80
N ILE A 141 0.22 -7.12 10.82
CA ILE A 141 1.09 -8.27 11.16
C ILE A 141 0.24 -9.52 11.38
N SER A 142 -0.74 -9.46 12.29
CA SER A 142 -1.61 -10.60 12.62
C SER A 142 -2.40 -11.10 11.41
N LEU A 143 -2.84 -10.18 10.57
CA LEU A 143 -3.53 -10.52 9.33
C LEU A 143 -2.61 -11.30 8.37
N ILE A 144 -1.38 -10.82 8.15
CA ILE A 144 -0.41 -11.47 7.26
C ILE A 144 -0.03 -12.85 7.78
N GLU A 145 0.19 -13.00 9.08
CA GLU A 145 0.46 -14.29 9.73
C GLU A 145 -0.71 -15.28 9.55
N THR A 146 -1.95 -14.79 9.57
CA THR A 146 -3.14 -15.61 9.37
C THR A 146 -3.39 -15.98 7.91
N LEU A 147 -3.19 -15.01 6.99
CA LEU A 147 -3.38 -15.21 5.55
C LEU A 147 -2.26 -16.02 4.91
N ALA A 148 -1.04 -15.91 5.45
CA ALA A 148 0.18 -16.53 4.95
C ALA A 148 0.36 -16.36 3.42
N PRO A 149 0.29 -15.13 2.87
CA PRO A 149 0.43 -14.91 1.44
C PRO A 149 1.84 -15.29 0.99
N LYS A 150 1.98 -15.71 -0.27
CA LYS A 150 3.29 -16.02 -0.86
C LYS A 150 4.13 -14.76 -1.14
N ALA A 151 3.45 -13.63 -1.36
CA ALA A 151 4.07 -12.31 -1.56
C ALA A 151 3.14 -11.19 -1.13
N VAL A 152 3.70 -10.01 -0.90
CA VAL A 152 2.95 -8.78 -0.61
C VAL A 152 3.41 -7.66 -1.53
N ILE A 153 2.47 -6.91 -2.09
CA ILE A 153 2.74 -5.65 -2.79
C ILE A 153 2.22 -4.50 -1.92
N ALA A 154 3.12 -3.62 -1.51
CA ALA A 154 2.81 -2.38 -0.81
C ALA A 154 2.81 -1.23 -1.83
N LEU A 155 1.68 -0.55 -1.99
CA LEU A 155 1.57 0.58 -2.89
C LEU A 155 1.98 1.86 -2.18
N HIS A 156 2.88 2.61 -2.79
CA HIS A 156 3.45 3.85 -2.31
C HIS A 156 3.54 4.91 -3.43
N ALA A 157 3.90 6.13 -3.07
CA ALA A 157 4.27 7.24 -3.94
C ALA A 157 5.25 8.18 -3.20
N PRO A 158 6.09 9.00 -3.90
CA PRO A 158 6.16 9.19 -5.35
C PRO A 158 7.49 8.75 -5.99
N LEU A 159 8.18 7.71 -5.52
CA LEU A 159 9.57 7.38 -5.94
C LEU A 159 9.68 6.81 -7.36
N ALA A 160 8.57 6.47 -8.02
CA ALA A 160 8.53 6.00 -9.40
C ALA A 160 9.41 4.78 -9.67
N CYS A 161 9.31 3.74 -8.85
CA CYS A 161 10.09 2.51 -9.02
C CYS A 161 9.35 1.27 -8.50
N ILE A 162 9.89 0.11 -8.85
CA ILE A 162 9.56 -1.17 -8.22
C ILE A 162 10.75 -1.57 -7.35
N ASP A 163 10.57 -1.45 -6.04
CA ASP A 163 11.59 -1.83 -5.07
C ASP A 163 11.32 -3.26 -4.57
N ASP A 164 12.26 -4.15 -4.86
CA ASP A 164 12.20 -5.56 -4.48
C ASP A 164 13.60 -6.06 -4.14
N ALA A 165 13.93 -6.08 -2.86
CA ALA A 165 15.22 -6.50 -2.35
C ALA A 165 15.58 -7.95 -2.74
N ASN A 166 14.57 -8.81 -2.96
CA ASN A 166 14.75 -10.21 -3.31
C ASN A 166 14.91 -10.45 -4.82
N ALA A 167 14.69 -9.43 -5.64
CA ALA A 167 14.64 -9.54 -7.10
C ALA A 167 13.74 -10.72 -7.54
N SER A 168 12.52 -10.75 -7.02
CA SER A 168 11.57 -11.81 -7.33
C SER A 168 11.09 -11.74 -8.79
N PRO A 169 10.70 -12.87 -9.38
CA PRO A 169 10.10 -12.87 -10.71
C PRO A 169 8.83 -11.99 -10.81
N LEU A 170 8.11 -11.83 -9.71
CA LEU A 170 6.93 -10.95 -9.65
C LEU A 170 7.34 -9.48 -9.76
N GLY A 171 8.35 -9.03 -9.00
CA GLY A 171 8.86 -7.67 -9.07
C GLY A 171 9.44 -7.31 -10.44
N GLU A 172 10.21 -8.24 -11.05
CA GLU A 172 10.74 -8.04 -12.40
C GLU A 172 9.63 -7.90 -13.45
N ARG A 173 8.58 -8.76 -13.39
CA ARG A 173 7.43 -8.64 -14.28
C ARG A 173 6.67 -7.34 -14.07
N LEU A 174 6.48 -6.93 -12.81
CA LEU A 174 5.81 -5.69 -12.48
C LEU A 174 6.57 -4.47 -13.02
N ALA A 175 7.88 -4.41 -12.86
CA ALA A 175 8.72 -3.37 -13.41
C ALA A 175 8.63 -3.29 -14.94
N LYS A 176 8.69 -4.44 -15.61
CA LYS A 176 8.52 -4.51 -17.07
C LYS A 176 7.12 -4.06 -17.51
N ARG A 177 6.08 -4.47 -16.77
CA ARG A 177 4.68 -4.15 -17.11
C ARG A 177 4.34 -2.69 -16.92
N THR A 178 4.94 -2.05 -15.92
CA THR A 178 4.75 -0.64 -15.58
C THR A 178 5.72 0.30 -16.28
N ASN A 179 6.78 -0.24 -16.86
CA ASN A 179 7.93 0.52 -17.38
C ASN A 179 8.59 1.41 -16.31
N LEU A 180 8.50 1.02 -15.04
CA LEU A 180 9.19 1.69 -13.94
C LEU A 180 10.56 1.06 -13.70
N PRO A 181 11.54 1.83 -13.22
CA PRO A 181 12.84 1.30 -12.80
C PRO A 181 12.67 0.17 -11.78
N PHE A 182 13.42 -0.91 -11.97
CA PHE A 182 13.53 -1.97 -10.98
C PHE A 182 14.74 -1.68 -10.09
N VAL A 183 14.51 -1.60 -8.78
CA VAL A 183 15.56 -1.34 -7.80
C VAL A 183 15.54 -2.41 -6.70
N ARG A 184 16.70 -2.69 -6.10
CA ARG A 184 16.81 -3.60 -4.95
C ARG A 184 16.94 -2.85 -3.64
N ASP A 185 17.14 -1.54 -3.72
CA ASP A 185 17.32 -0.65 -2.60
C ASP A 185 16.98 0.77 -3.06
N VAL A 186 16.20 1.47 -2.27
CA VAL A 186 15.82 2.87 -2.53
C VAL A 186 16.92 3.87 -2.19
N GLY A 187 18.11 3.39 -1.77
CA GLY A 187 19.29 4.20 -1.53
C GLY A 187 19.39 4.83 -0.14
N TYR A 188 18.48 4.49 0.77
CA TYR A 188 18.54 4.93 2.17
C TYR A 188 17.98 3.89 3.13
N HIS A 189 18.52 3.90 4.36
CA HIS A 189 18.13 2.94 5.38
C HIS A 189 16.75 3.24 5.95
N THR A 190 15.92 2.20 6.07
CA THR A 190 14.51 2.28 6.50
C THR A 190 14.21 1.40 7.71
N PRO A 191 14.78 1.68 8.90
CA PRO A 191 14.57 0.87 10.09
C PRO A 191 13.10 0.80 10.45
N GLY A 192 12.63 -0.39 10.83
CA GLY A 192 11.22 -0.58 11.20
C GLY A 192 10.26 -0.55 10.02
N SER A 193 10.74 -0.64 8.76
CA SER A 193 9.86 -0.66 7.58
C SER A 193 9.18 -2.02 7.40
N PHE A 194 8.06 -2.00 6.68
CA PHE A 194 7.35 -3.22 6.29
C PHE A 194 8.21 -4.13 5.41
N GLY A 195 8.95 -3.54 4.46
CA GLY A 195 9.86 -4.29 3.58
C GLY A 195 10.96 -5.01 4.37
N THR A 196 11.61 -4.32 5.31
CA THR A 196 12.63 -4.93 6.19
C THR A 196 12.00 -6.04 7.06
N TRP A 197 10.81 -5.80 7.63
CA TRP A 197 10.10 -6.78 8.46
C TRP A 197 9.74 -8.05 7.68
N GLY A 198 9.25 -7.92 6.46
CA GLY A 198 8.94 -9.05 5.58
C GLY A 198 10.21 -9.81 5.17
N GLY A 199 11.26 -9.09 4.75
CA GLY A 199 12.54 -9.69 4.36
C GLY A 199 13.19 -10.51 5.48
N GLU A 200 13.14 -10.04 6.74
CA GLU A 200 13.63 -10.79 7.89
C GLU A 200 12.88 -12.10 8.15
N ARG A 201 11.68 -12.25 7.61
CA ARG A 201 10.79 -13.42 7.74
C ARG A 201 10.73 -14.29 6.48
N GLY A 202 11.49 -13.92 5.46
CA GLY A 202 11.48 -14.62 4.18
C GLY A 202 10.18 -14.42 3.39
N LEU A 203 9.38 -13.41 3.74
CA LEU A 203 8.21 -13.01 2.99
C LEU A 203 8.62 -12.02 1.90
N PRO A 204 8.44 -12.33 0.61
CA PRO A 204 8.69 -11.39 -0.47
C PRO A 204 7.78 -10.17 -0.34
N VAL A 205 8.37 -8.99 -0.22
CA VAL A 205 7.68 -7.70 -0.22
C VAL A 205 8.18 -6.89 -1.39
N ILE A 206 7.25 -6.43 -2.20
CA ILE A 206 7.51 -5.55 -3.33
C ILE A 206 6.89 -4.20 -2.99
N THR A 207 7.69 -3.15 -2.99
CA THR A 207 7.20 -1.78 -2.89
C THR A 207 6.97 -1.25 -4.30
N TYR A 208 5.71 -0.98 -4.63
CA TYR A 208 5.33 -0.41 -5.90
C TYR A 208 5.10 1.08 -5.72
N GLU A 209 6.07 1.85 -6.12
CA GLU A 209 6.12 3.30 -6.00
C GLU A 209 5.57 3.96 -7.27
N PHE A 210 4.43 4.62 -7.15
CA PHE A 210 3.87 5.42 -8.24
C PHE A 210 4.74 6.64 -8.52
N ALA A 211 4.70 7.15 -9.74
CA ALA A 211 5.37 8.39 -10.08
C ALA A 211 4.55 9.61 -9.61
N LEU A 212 5.18 10.75 -9.44
CA LEU A 212 4.46 12.01 -9.26
C LEU A 212 3.77 12.39 -10.57
N ALA A 213 2.45 12.33 -10.60
CA ALA A 213 1.65 12.62 -11.79
C ALA A 213 0.24 13.11 -11.40
N SER A 214 -0.52 13.57 -12.39
CA SER A 214 -1.93 13.88 -12.17
C SER A 214 -2.72 12.62 -11.82
N THR A 215 -3.81 12.76 -11.07
CA THR A 215 -4.70 11.63 -10.75
C THR A 215 -5.15 10.86 -11.99
N GLU A 216 -5.44 11.58 -13.09
CA GLU A 216 -5.84 10.97 -14.36
C GLU A 216 -4.73 10.08 -14.94
N GLN A 217 -3.49 10.58 -14.94
CA GLN A 217 -2.33 9.82 -15.42
C GLN A 217 -2.09 8.59 -14.53
N GLN A 218 -2.14 8.74 -13.21
CA GLN A 218 -2.03 7.65 -12.25
C GLN A 218 -3.05 6.54 -12.55
N MET A 219 -4.32 6.93 -12.81
CA MET A 219 -5.37 5.96 -13.12
C MET A 219 -5.12 5.25 -14.46
N HIS A 220 -4.65 6.00 -15.45
CA HIS A 220 -4.33 5.45 -16.78
C HIS A 220 -3.18 4.41 -16.68
N ASP A 221 -2.13 4.74 -15.95
CA ASP A 221 -0.91 3.93 -15.93
C ASP A 221 -1.02 2.72 -14.99
N HIS A 222 -1.68 2.87 -13.83
CA HIS A 222 -1.61 1.88 -12.77
C HIS A 222 -2.86 0.99 -12.67
N VAL A 223 -4.06 1.50 -12.97
CA VAL A 223 -5.29 0.70 -12.82
C VAL A 223 -5.29 -0.57 -13.70
N PRO A 224 -4.89 -0.54 -14.98
CA PRO A 224 -4.84 -1.76 -15.79
C PRO A 224 -3.88 -2.83 -15.21
N VAL A 225 -2.74 -2.40 -14.68
CA VAL A 225 -1.74 -3.29 -14.06
C VAL A 225 -2.32 -3.92 -12.78
N LEU A 226 -2.98 -3.12 -11.95
CA LEU A 226 -3.62 -3.60 -10.72
C LEU A 226 -4.76 -4.57 -11.04
N VAL A 227 -5.56 -4.33 -12.08
CA VAL A 227 -6.60 -5.28 -12.53
C VAL A 227 -5.96 -6.60 -12.95
N GLU A 228 -4.86 -6.57 -13.70
CA GLU A 228 -4.14 -7.77 -14.13
C GLU A 228 -3.61 -8.56 -12.91
N LEU A 229 -3.00 -7.89 -11.92
CA LEU A 229 -2.56 -8.51 -10.67
C LEU A 229 -3.71 -9.17 -9.90
N LEU A 230 -4.90 -8.56 -9.90
CA LEU A 230 -6.07 -9.06 -9.18
C LEU A 230 -6.74 -10.25 -9.87
N THR A 231 -6.58 -10.39 -11.19
CA THR A 231 -7.29 -11.40 -11.99
C THR A 231 -6.41 -12.56 -12.44
N ASN A 232 -5.10 -12.34 -12.58
CA ASN A 232 -4.17 -13.33 -13.13
C ASN A 232 -3.19 -13.84 -12.06
N PRO A 233 -3.39 -15.06 -11.54
CA PRO A 233 -2.48 -15.64 -10.54
C PRO A 233 -1.07 -15.96 -11.09
N ALA A 234 -0.90 -15.92 -12.40
CA ALA A 234 0.39 -16.15 -13.06
C ALA A 234 1.14 -14.84 -13.39
N PHE A 235 0.62 -13.71 -12.92
CA PHE A 235 1.24 -12.40 -13.13
C PHE A 235 2.69 -12.36 -12.68
#